data_0cedd65954f5614c8a85c609ed1b6649
#
_entry.id   0cedd65954f5614c8a85c609ed1b6649
#
_cell.length_a   1.000
_cell.length_b   1.000
_cell.length_c   1.000
_cell.angle_alpha   90.00
_cell.angle_beta   90.00
_cell.angle_gamma   90.00
#
_symmetry.space_group_name_H-M   'P 1'
#
loop_
_entity.id
_entity.type
_entity.pdbx_description
1 polymer ?
#
loop_
_entity_poly.entity_id
_entity_poly.type
_entity_poly.pdbx_seq_one_letter_code
_entity_poly.pdbx_strand_id
1 'polypeptide(L)'
;MRKFFTSESVTEGHPDKICDQISDAILDEMLRQDPNSRVACETFVTTGVVNVMGEITTEAYVDIQAIVRKTVREIGYDRAKYGFDADTCAVITSIHEQSPDIALGVDNSQEAKNGEAENDHGAGDQGLMFGYACNETPELMPLPISLAHKLAKRLTEVRKSGLLSYLRPDGKTQVTVEYDGDKPVRIEAIVVSSQHSADVSLDLIRKDVIENVIMPIVPNDMIDDDTKIYVNPTGRFVIGGPCGDTGLTGRKIIVDTYGGYSRHGGGAFSGKDPTKVDRSASYAARYVAKNIVASGVADKCEVQIAYAIGVARPVSVLVDTFGTAKVDEEKIAEFVANNVDLRPSAIISKFDLRRPIYRQVAAYGHVGREDLDLPWEKTDLAGKIANELL
;
A
#
# COMPACT_ATOMS: atom_id res chain seq x y z
N MET A 1 -22.39 8.90 19.64
CA MET A 1 -21.76 10.23 19.51
C MET A 1 -21.29 10.37 18.07
N ARG A 2 -21.73 11.38 17.35
CA ARG A 2 -21.28 11.63 15.98
C ARG A 2 -19.80 12.03 15.97
N LYS A 3 -19.03 11.38 15.11
CA LYS A 3 -17.61 11.67 14.87
C LYS A 3 -17.32 11.67 13.37
N PHE A 4 -16.29 12.38 12.95
CA PHE A 4 -15.83 12.39 11.56
C PHE A 4 -14.46 11.73 11.46
N PHE A 5 -14.28 10.95 10.40
CA PHE A 5 -12.97 10.38 10.08
C PHE A 5 -12.63 10.64 8.61
N THR A 6 -11.38 11.00 8.35
CA THR A 6 -10.92 11.39 7.02
C THR A 6 -9.74 10.54 6.60
N SER A 7 -9.78 10.03 5.38
CA SER A 7 -8.64 9.40 4.72
C SER A 7 -8.39 10.03 3.36
N GLU A 8 -7.14 9.97 2.90
CA GLU A 8 -6.75 10.44 1.58
C GLU A 8 -6.08 9.33 0.77
N SER A 9 -6.11 9.48 -0.54
CA SER A 9 -5.35 8.68 -1.50
C SER A 9 -4.82 9.55 -2.62
N VAL A 10 -3.90 8.99 -3.39
CA VAL A 10 -3.29 9.67 -4.53
C VAL A 10 -3.29 8.78 -5.77
N THR A 11 -3.25 9.39 -6.95
CA THR A 11 -3.15 8.65 -8.20
C THR A 11 -1.75 8.07 -8.41
N GLU A 12 -1.62 7.15 -9.36
CA GLU A 12 -0.33 6.58 -9.78
C GLU A 12 0.67 7.62 -10.28
N GLY A 13 0.21 8.80 -10.70
CA GLY A 13 1.04 9.89 -11.21
C GLY A 13 1.49 10.90 -10.14
N HIS A 14 1.10 10.72 -8.88
CA HIS A 14 1.66 11.48 -7.78
C HIS A 14 3.16 11.20 -7.64
N PRO A 15 4.03 12.21 -7.40
CA PRO A 15 5.49 12.02 -7.37
C PRO A 15 5.98 10.89 -6.48
N ASP A 16 5.49 10.78 -5.24
CA ASP A 16 5.87 9.69 -4.34
C ASP A 16 5.42 8.33 -4.90
N LYS A 17 4.24 8.25 -5.54
CA LYS A 17 3.75 6.99 -6.11
C LYS A 17 4.44 6.61 -7.42
N ILE A 18 4.99 7.54 -8.17
CA ILE A 18 5.91 7.25 -9.27
C ILE A 18 7.14 6.52 -8.72
N CYS A 19 7.70 7.01 -7.60
CA CYS A 19 8.87 6.41 -6.96
C CYS A 19 8.58 4.99 -6.47
N ASP A 20 7.46 4.79 -5.78
CA ASP A 20 7.04 3.47 -5.30
C ASP A 20 6.88 2.47 -6.44
N GLN A 21 6.23 2.88 -7.54
CA GLN A 21 6.05 2.02 -8.72
C GLN A 21 7.36 1.69 -9.44
N ILE A 22 8.30 2.62 -9.51
CA ILE A 22 9.63 2.37 -10.09
C ILE A 22 10.40 1.38 -9.23
N SER A 23 10.46 1.60 -7.91
CA SER A 23 11.18 0.74 -6.98
C SER A 23 10.62 -0.69 -6.98
N ASP A 24 9.29 -0.85 -7.00
CA ASP A 24 8.66 -2.17 -7.07
C ASP A 24 8.73 -2.81 -8.47
N ALA A 25 8.78 -2.02 -9.55
CA ALA A 25 9.01 -2.57 -10.89
C ALA A 25 10.43 -3.15 -11.05
N ILE A 26 11.42 -2.51 -10.42
CA ILE A 26 12.80 -3.00 -10.37
C ILE A 26 12.87 -4.28 -9.53
N LEU A 27 12.24 -4.28 -8.35
CA LEU A 27 12.13 -5.47 -7.51
C LEU A 27 11.50 -6.65 -8.25
N ASP A 28 10.37 -6.44 -8.91
CA ASP A 28 9.67 -7.49 -9.67
C ASP A 28 10.52 -8.09 -10.79
N GLU A 29 11.30 -7.25 -11.48
CA GLU A 29 12.18 -7.74 -12.55
C GLU A 29 13.35 -8.55 -11.99
N MET A 30 13.91 -8.14 -10.84
CA MET A 30 14.95 -8.92 -10.16
C MET A 30 14.43 -10.27 -9.68
N LEU A 31 13.30 -10.31 -8.98
CA LEU A 31 12.71 -11.56 -8.49
C LEU A 31 12.29 -12.50 -9.62
N ARG A 32 11.93 -11.97 -10.80
CA ARG A 32 11.61 -12.80 -11.96
C ARG A 32 12.81 -13.58 -12.47
N GLN A 33 14.02 -13.01 -12.40
CA GLN A 33 15.26 -13.62 -12.87
C GLN A 33 15.99 -14.38 -11.75
N ASP A 34 15.97 -13.84 -10.53
CA ASP A 34 16.57 -14.41 -9.34
C ASP A 34 15.64 -14.25 -8.13
N PRO A 35 14.83 -15.28 -7.80
CA PRO A 35 13.91 -15.26 -6.66
C PRO A 35 14.59 -15.06 -5.29
N ASN A 36 15.91 -15.22 -5.22
CA ASN A 36 16.69 -15.02 -3.99
C ASN A 36 17.31 -13.62 -3.88
N SER A 37 17.04 -12.74 -4.83
CA SER A 37 17.52 -11.35 -4.80
C SER A 37 17.22 -10.67 -3.46
N ARG A 38 18.22 -9.98 -2.92
CA ARG A 38 18.11 -9.09 -1.77
C ARG A 38 18.04 -7.66 -2.29
N VAL A 39 16.91 -7.00 -2.06
CA VAL A 39 16.63 -5.69 -2.66
C VAL A 39 16.13 -4.72 -1.59
N ALA A 40 16.81 -3.60 -1.47
CA ALA A 40 16.38 -2.39 -0.81
C ALA A 40 16.58 -1.25 -1.82
N CYS A 41 15.56 -1.01 -2.64
CA CYS A 41 15.61 -0.06 -3.77
C CYS A 41 14.76 1.15 -3.48
N GLU A 42 15.36 2.30 -3.47
CA GLU A 42 14.69 3.58 -3.29
C GLU A 42 14.82 4.44 -4.54
N THR A 43 13.80 5.24 -4.80
CA THR A 43 13.75 6.14 -5.94
C THR A 43 13.36 7.52 -5.46
N PHE A 44 13.99 8.57 -6.00
CA PHE A 44 13.42 9.90 -5.94
C PHE A 44 13.21 10.48 -7.33
N VAL A 45 12.21 11.36 -7.46
CA VAL A 45 11.94 12.11 -8.69
C VAL A 45 11.78 13.58 -8.39
N THR A 46 12.26 14.40 -9.34
CA THR A 46 12.01 15.84 -9.37
C THR A 46 11.98 16.29 -10.83
N THR A 47 11.95 17.59 -11.10
CA THR A 47 11.92 18.13 -12.46
C THR A 47 13.04 17.53 -13.32
N GLY A 48 12.66 16.76 -14.34
CA GLY A 48 13.57 16.20 -15.34
C GLY A 48 14.52 15.10 -14.85
N VAL A 49 14.41 14.62 -13.60
CA VAL A 49 15.36 13.65 -13.01
C VAL A 49 14.63 12.53 -12.29
N VAL A 50 15.09 11.31 -12.51
CA VAL A 50 14.83 10.12 -11.69
C VAL A 50 16.15 9.62 -11.16
N ASN A 51 16.28 9.43 -9.86
CA ASN A 51 17.44 8.79 -9.24
C ASN A 51 17.01 7.50 -8.54
N VAL A 52 17.64 6.38 -8.88
CA VAL A 52 17.44 5.06 -8.27
C VAL A 52 18.67 4.72 -7.46
N MET A 53 18.48 4.40 -6.19
CA MET A 53 19.56 4.13 -5.24
C MET A 53 19.19 2.98 -4.30
N GLY A 54 20.17 2.42 -3.64
CA GLY A 54 19.95 1.41 -2.62
C GLY A 54 20.96 0.28 -2.63
N GLU A 55 20.69 -0.74 -1.82
CA GLU A 55 21.52 -1.93 -1.64
C GLU A 55 20.84 -3.13 -2.28
N ILE A 56 21.51 -3.72 -3.27
CA ILE A 56 20.99 -4.85 -4.04
C ILE A 56 22.06 -5.91 -4.21
N THR A 57 21.74 -7.14 -3.81
CA THR A 57 22.54 -8.34 -4.07
C THR A 57 21.70 -9.31 -4.88
N THR A 58 22.09 -9.56 -6.12
CA THR A 58 21.35 -10.40 -7.08
C THR A 58 22.29 -10.98 -8.14
N GLU A 59 21.91 -12.12 -8.70
CA GLU A 59 22.51 -12.66 -9.92
C GLU A 59 21.81 -12.20 -11.20
N ALA A 60 20.71 -11.46 -11.07
CA ALA A 60 19.93 -10.94 -12.19
C ALA A 60 20.62 -9.78 -12.90
N TYR A 61 20.50 -9.72 -14.22
CA TYR A 61 20.83 -8.52 -14.99
C TYR A 61 19.56 -7.73 -15.33
N VAL A 62 19.47 -6.51 -14.81
CA VAL A 62 18.28 -5.66 -14.97
C VAL A 62 18.67 -4.31 -15.58
N ASP A 63 18.04 -3.98 -16.72
CA ASP A 63 18.15 -2.65 -17.31
C ASP A 63 17.23 -1.66 -16.56
N ILE A 64 17.79 -1.05 -15.50
CA ILE A 64 17.07 -0.12 -14.64
C ILE A 64 16.54 1.08 -15.43
N GLN A 65 17.31 1.62 -16.39
CA GLN A 65 16.88 2.76 -17.18
C GLN A 65 15.64 2.42 -18.04
N ALA A 66 15.65 1.24 -18.66
CA ALA A 66 14.50 0.77 -19.44
C ALA A 66 13.25 0.62 -18.59
N ILE A 67 13.37 0.07 -17.37
CA ILE A 67 12.26 -0.10 -16.41
C ILE A 67 11.73 1.26 -15.98
N VAL A 68 12.59 2.20 -15.60
CA VAL A 68 12.19 3.56 -15.20
C VAL A 68 11.38 4.20 -16.33
N ARG A 69 11.92 4.24 -17.55
CA ARG A 69 11.27 4.88 -18.71
C ARG A 69 9.93 4.22 -19.04
N LYS A 70 9.87 2.88 -18.99
CA LYS A 70 8.64 2.11 -19.20
C LYS A 70 7.59 2.49 -18.14
N THR A 71 7.95 2.50 -16.86
CA THR A 71 7.05 2.84 -15.76
C THR A 71 6.52 4.26 -15.88
N VAL A 72 7.37 5.24 -16.10
CA VAL A 72 7.01 6.65 -16.29
C VAL A 72 6.06 6.84 -17.47
N ARG A 73 6.31 6.13 -18.60
CA ARG A 73 5.46 6.19 -19.79
C ARG A 73 4.08 5.57 -19.54
N GLU A 74 4.01 4.41 -18.88
CA GLU A 74 2.76 3.72 -18.56
C GLU A 74 1.88 4.51 -17.58
N ILE A 75 2.49 5.29 -16.68
CA ILE A 75 1.78 6.25 -15.82
C ILE A 75 1.16 7.39 -16.66
N GLY A 76 1.78 7.76 -17.79
CA GLY A 76 1.27 8.78 -18.70
C GLY A 76 2.08 10.07 -18.74
N TYR A 77 3.33 10.06 -18.26
CA TYR A 77 4.30 11.12 -18.48
C TYR A 77 5.06 10.85 -19.78
N ASP A 78 4.40 11.07 -20.90
CA ASP A 78 4.81 10.72 -22.25
C ASP A 78 5.09 11.94 -23.16
N ARG A 79 5.08 13.15 -22.59
CA ARG A 79 5.24 14.39 -23.36
C ARG A 79 6.11 15.40 -22.63
N ALA A 80 7.14 15.89 -23.33
CA ALA A 80 8.08 16.89 -22.80
C ALA A 80 7.41 18.16 -22.25
N LYS A 81 6.24 18.55 -22.77
CA LYS A 81 5.49 19.73 -22.28
C LYS A 81 4.99 19.61 -20.83
N TYR A 82 5.06 18.42 -20.23
CA TYR A 82 4.76 18.23 -18.82
C TYR A 82 5.94 18.59 -17.92
N GLY A 83 7.12 18.87 -18.50
CA GLY A 83 8.37 19.17 -17.81
C GLY A 83 9.01 17.96 -17.12
N PHE A 84 8.39 16.80 -17.26
CA PHE A 84 8.88 15.48 -16.85
C PHE A 84 8.27 14.45 -17.80
N ASP A 85 9.10 13.66 -18.47
CA ASP A 85 8.64 12.64 -19.41
C ASP A 85 9.63 11.47 -19.51
N ALA A 86 9.10 10.34 -19.96
CA ALA A 86 9.80 9.07 -20.03
C ALA A 86 11.03 9.09 -20.98
N ASP A 87 11.01 9.91 -22.02
CA ASP A 87 12.06 9.89 -23.06
C ASP A 87 13.23 10.80 -22.71
N THR A 88 12.96 11.96 -22.09
CA THR A 88 13.95 13.01 -21.87
C THR A 88 14.43 13.16 -20.43
N CYS A 89 13.74 12.56 -19.42
CA CYS A 89 14.23 12.62 -18.05
C CYS A 89 15.62 11.96 -17.92
N ALA A 90 16.48 12.56 -17.10
CA ALA A 90 17.73 11.92 -16.69
C ALA A 90 17.42 10.76 -15.73
N VAL A 91 18.06 9.62 -15.95
CA VAL A 91 18.00 8.47 -15.04
C VAL A 91 19.40 8.25 -14.48
N ILE A 92 19.52 8.43 -13.18
CA ILE A 92 20.77 8.28 -12.42
C ILE A 92 20.62 7.04 -11.52
N THR A 93 21.71 6.27 -11.40
CA THR A 93 21.71 5.08 -10.52
C THR A 93 22.89 5.14 -9.55
N SER A 94 22.61 4.81 -8.28
CA SER A 94 23.62 4.69 -7.21
C SER A 94 23.27 3.45 -6.40
N ILE A 95 23.74 2.28 -6.85
CA ILE A 95 23.40 0.98 -6.29
C ILE A 95 24.70 0.32 -5.82
N HIS A 96 24.65 -0.26 -4.61
CA HIS A 96 25.73 -0.98 -3.96
C HIS A 96 25.26 -2.38 -3.57
N GLU A 97 26.20 -3.28 -3.27
CA GLU A 97 25.87 -4.56 -2.65
C GLU A 97 25.48 -4.36 -1.19
N GLN A 98 24.66 -5.26 -0.66
CA GLN A 98 24.30 -5.28 0.77
C GLN A 98 25.53 -5.51 1.63
N SER A 99 25.59 -4.81 2.78
CA SER A 99 26.68 -4.98 3.77
C SER A 99 26.79 -6.45 4.20
N PRO A 100 28.01 -7.05 4.17
CA PRO A 100 28.25 -8.42 4.65
C PRO A 100 27.87 -8.61 6.13
N ASP A 101 28.00 -7.57 6.95
CA ASP A 101 27.68 -7.63 8.37
C ASP A 101 26.17 -7.82 8.61
N ILE A 102 25.33 -7.21 7.78
CA ILE A 102 23.86 -7.38 7.82
C ILE A 102 23.51 -8.80 7.37
N ALA A 103 24.12 -9.29 6.28
CA ALA A 103 23.88 -10.63 5.74
C ALA A 103 24.13 -11.72 6.77
N LEU A 104 25.23 -11.64 7.55
CA LEU A 104 25.57 -12.61 8.59
C LEU A 104 24.50 -12.76 9.69
N GLY A 105 23.77 -11.67 10.01
CA GLY A 105 22.72 -11.70 11.02
C GLY A 105 21.39 -12.24 10.47
N VAL A 106 21.14 -12.09 9.18
CA VAL A 106 19.86 -12.42 8.53
C VAL A 106 19.86 -13.85 7.96
N ASP A 107 20.97 -14.31 7.39
CA ASP A 107 21.04 -15.60 6.70
C ASP A 107 20.99 -16.80 7.66
N ASN A 108 21.40 -16.62 8.91
CA ASN A 108 21.26 -17.61 9.98
C ASN A 108 20.66 -16.96 11.22
N SER A 109 19.45 -17.32 11.56
CA SER A 109 18.77 -16.82 12.77
C SER A 109 19.51 -17.24 14.05
N GLN A 110 19.20 -16.57 15.15
CA GLN A 110 19.73 -16.94 16.46
C GLN A 110 19.29 -18.36 16.85
N GLU A 111 18.06 -18.73 16.51
CA GLU A 111 17.50 -20.07 16.72
C GLU A 111 18.27 -21.13 15.93
N ALA A 112 18.65 -20.85 14.68
CA ALA A 112 19.45 -21.75 13.87
C ALA A 112 20.89 -21.90 14.46
N LYS A 113 21.49 -20.81 14.91
CA LYS A 113 22.81 -20.85 15.60
C LYS A 113 22.78 -21.64 16.90
N ASN A 114 21.66 -21.65 17.60
CA ASN A 114 21.46 -22.40 18.83
C ASN A 114 21.06 -23.87 18.57
N GLY A 115 20.88 -24.29 17.31
CA GLY A 115 20.44 -25.64 16.95
C GLY A 115 18.97 -25.93 17.21
N GLU A 116 18.15 -24.89 17.38
CA GLU A 116 16.71 -25.00 17.64
C GLU A 116 15.88 -25.08 16.33
N ALA A 117 16.45 -24.67 15.21
CA ALA A 117 15.86 -24.74 13.88
C ALA A 117 16.94 -24.96 12.81
N GLU A 118 16.64 -25.78 11.79
CA GLU A 118 17.52 -25.92 10.63
C GLU A 118 17.17 -24.87 9.57
N ASN A 119 18.18 -24.11 9.09
CA ASN A 119 18.08 -23.18 7.95
C ASN A 119 16.98 -22.09 8.05
N ASP A 120 16.72 -21.57 9.24
CA ASP A 120 15.76 -20.50 9.44
C ASP A 120 16.43 -19.13 9.33
N HIS A 121 15.83 -18.21 8.60
CA HIS A 121 16.32 -16.84 8.46
C HIS A 121 15.82 -15.98 9.63
N GLY A 122 16.70 -15.17 10.20
CA GLY A 122 16.31 -14.14 11.15
C GLY A 122 15.57 -12.97 10.47
N ALA A 123 14.85 -12.18 11.26
CA ALA A 123 14.30 -10.94 10.76
C ALA A 123 15.40 -10.01 10.23
N GLY A 124 15.16 -9.40 9.06
CA GLY A 124 16.13 -8.54 8.38
C GLY A 124 16.37 -7.21 9.09
N ASP A 125 15.50 -6.84 10.00
CA ASP A 125 15.61 -5.66 10.85
C ASP A 125 14.80 -5.86 12.13
N GLN A 126 15.03 -5.00 13.11
CA GLN A 126 14.11 -4.78 14.22
C GLN A 126 12.93 -3.93 13.75
N GLY A 127 11.77 -4.05 14.41
CA GLY A 127 10.63 -3.18 14.08
C GLY A 127 9.32 -3.73 14.60
N LEU A 128 8.27 -2.95 14.37
CA LEU A 128 6.88 -3.33 14.67
C LEU A 128 6.01 -3.06 13.43
N MET A 129 5.12 -3.98 13.14
CA MET A 129 4.25 -3.97 11.98
C MET A 129 2.81 -4.13 12.42
N PHE A 130 1.89 -3.49 11.70
CA PHE A 130 0.47 -3.54 11.99
C PHE A 130 -0.33 -4.09 10.81
N GLY A 131 -1.35 -4.88 11.13
CA GLY A 131 -2.41 -5.26 10.23
C GLY A 131 -3.76 -4.88 10.83
N TYR A 132 -4.72 -4.55 9.98
CA TYR A 132 -6.05 -4.14 10.40
C TYR A 132 -7.12 -4.68 9.47
N ALA A 133 -8.30 -4.90 10.03
CA ALA A 133 -9.53 -5.18 9.28
C ALA A 133 -10.75 -4.68 10.07
N CYS A 134 -11.81 -4.33 9.35
CA CYS A 134 -13.12 -4.02 9.92
C CYS A 134 -14.22 -4.39 8.93
N ASN A 135 -15.45 -4.55 9.41
CA ASN A 135 -16.60 -4.97 8.62
C ASN A 135 -17.34 -3.81 7.93
N GLU A 136 -16.66 -2.68 7.66
CA GLU A 136 -17.28 -1.50 7.04
C GLU A 136 -17.47 -1.64 5.52
N THR A 137 -16.65 -2.46 4.86
CA THR A 137 -16.69 -2.69 3.41
C THR A 137 -16.55 -4.19 3.10
N PRO A 138 -16.96 -4.66 1.91
CA PRO A 138 -16.80 -6.06 1.51
C PRO A 138 -15.35 -6.55 1.59
N GLU A 139 -14.39 -5.70 1.22
CA GLU A 139 -12.96 -5.98 1.30
C GLU A 139 -12.39 -5.94 2.73
N LEU A 140 -13.24 -5.70 3.73
CA LEU A 140 -12.90 -5.58 5.14
C LEU A 140 -11.87 -4.48 5.43
N MET A 141 -12.12 -3.32 4.82
CA MET A 141 -11.33 -2.09 4.96
C MET A 141 -12.16 -0.96 5.58
N PRO A 142 -11.52 0.03 6.22
CA PRO A 142 -12.20 1.25 6.61
C PRO A 142 -12.79 1.98 5.39
N LEU A 143 -14.02 2.43 5.49
CA LEU A 143 -14.74 3.05 4.38
C LEU A 143 -14.06 4.30 3.81
N PRO A 144 -13.48 5.23 4.63
CA PRO A 144 -12.86 6.44 4.08
C PRO A 144 -11.70 6.15 3.13
N ILE A 145 -10.79 5.24 3.51
CA ILE A 145 -9.64 4.90 2.66
C ILE A 145 -10.06 4.07 1.45
N SER A 146 -11.02 3.15 1.61
CA SER A 146 -11.56 2.37 0.49
C SER A 146 -12.14 3.29 -0.59
N LEU A 147 -12.98 4.26 -0.20
CA LEU A 147 -13.54 5.23 -1.15
C LEU A 147 -12.48 6.15 -1.74
N ALA A 148 -11.52 6.63 -0.94
CA ALA A 148 -10.44 7.46 -1.44
C ALA A 148 -9.61 6.73 -2.52
N HIS A 149 -9.27 5.47 -2.31
CA HIS A 149 -8.58 4.64 -3.32
C HIS A 149 -9.42 4.44 -4.59
N LYS A 150 -10.69 4.09 -4.45
CA LYS A 150 -11.60 3.89 -5.57
C LYS A 150 -11.75 5.17 -6.41
N LEU A 151 -11.85 6.34 -5.78
CA LEU A 151 -11.89 7.63 -6.46
C LEU A 151 -10.57 7.94 -7.19
N ALA A 152 -9.42 7.72 -6.55
CA ALA A 152 -8.10 7.94 -7.18
C ALA A 152 -7.87 7.01 -8.38
N LYS A 153 -8.26 5.74 -8.25
CA LYS A 153 -8.22 4.77 -9.34
C LYS A 153 -9.15 5.17 -10.49
N ARG A 154 -10.38 5.63 -10.17
CA ARG A 154 -11.33 6.10 -11.16
C ARG A 154 -10.85 7.33 -11.92
N LEU A 155 -10.19 8.28 -11.26
CA LEU A 155 -9.52 9.41 -11.94
C LEU A 155 -8.54 8.93 -13.02
N THR A 156 -7.74 7.94 -12.70
CA THR A 156 -6.79 7.35 -13.66
C THR A 156 -7.51 6.61 -14.80
N GLU A 157 -8.57 5.87 -14.51
CA GLU A 157 -9.35 5.16 -15.53
C GLU A 157 -9.98 6.10 -16.55
N VAL A 158 -10.64 7.17 -16.10
CA VAL A 158 -11.28 8.15 -17.01
C VAL A 158 -10.24 8.94 -17.82
N ARG A 159 -9.04 9.15 -17.28
CA ARG A 159 -7.92 9.74 -18.00
C ARG A 159 -7.36 8.80 -19.07
N LYS A 160 -7.00 7.56 -18.69
CA LYS A 160 -6.37 6.57 -19.59
C LYS A 160 -7.33 6.08 -20.68
N SER A 161 -8.62 5.98 -20.41
CA SER A 161 -9.63 5.66 -21.42
C SER A 161 -9.90 6.79 -22.42
N GLY A 162 -9.42 8.00 -22.14
CA GLY A 162 -9.67 9.19 -22.96
C GLY A 162 -11.05 9.83 -22.73
N LEU A 163 -11.85 9.33 -21.77
CA LEU A 163 -13.14 9.92 -21.41
C LEU A 163 -12.97 11.37 -20.97
N LEU A 164 -11.99 11.64 -20.10
CA LEU A 164 -11.59 12.97 -19.68
C LEU A 164 -10.14 13.23 -20.11
N SER A 165 -9.91 13.39 -21.41
CA SER A 165 -8.58 13.47 -22.05
C SER A 165 -7.74 14.67 -21.62
N TYR A 166 -8.35 15.68 -21.01
CA TYR A 166 -7.67 16.87 -20.48
C TYR A 166 -7.06 16.63 -19.09
N LEU A 167 -7.40 15.55 -18.38
CA LEU A 167 -6.77 15.21 -17.12
C LEU A 167 -5.31 14.77 -17.32
N ARG A 168 -4.49 15.01 -16.31
CA ARG A 168 -3.07 14.65 -16.26
C ARG A 168 -2.82 13.65 -15.14
N PRO A 169 -1.63 13.01 -15.08
CA PRO A 169 -1.41 11.87 -14.20
C PRO A 169 -1.50 12.17 -12.70
N ASP A 170 -1.13 13.39 -12.27
CA ASP A 170 -1.11 13.74 -10.83
C ASP A 170 -2.50 14.08 -10.30
N GLY A 171 -2.81 13.54 -9.13
CA GLY A 171 -4.08 13.81 -8.47
C GLY A 171 -4.14 13.25 -7.05
N LYS A 172 -5.07 13.81 -6.28
CA LYS A 172 -5.34 13.42 -4.89
C LYS A 172 -6.84 13.33 -4.66
N THR A 173 -7.23 12.43 -3.77
CA THR A 173 -8.61 12.27 -3.31
C THR A 173 -8.64 12.21 -1.79
N GLN A 174 -9.69 12.76 -1.18
CA GLN A 174 -9.90 12.70 0.25
C GLN A 174 -11.39 12.50 0.51
N VAL A 175 -11.71 11.63 1.46
CA VAL A 175 -13.09 11.34 1.86
C VAL A 175 -13.20 11.48 3.37
N THR A 176 -14.18 12.27 3.81
CA THR A 176 -14.57 12.42 5.21
C THR A 176 -15.91 11.73 5.41
N VAL A 177 -15.95 10.73 6.28
CA VAL A 177 -17.15 9.97 6.63
C VAL A 177 -17.62 10.36 8.03
N GLU A 178 -18.93 10.57 8.17
CA GLU A 178 -19.60 10.72 9.47
C GLU A 178 -19.97 9.37 10.02
N TYR A 179 -19.70 9.17 11.30
CA TYR A 179 -19.99 7.94 12.04
C TYR A 179 -20.96 8.21 13.18
N ASP A 180 -21.90 7.30 13.41
CA ASP A 180 -22.63 7.19 14.68
C ASP A 180 -22.13 5.98 15.46
N GLY A 181 -21.44 6.25 16.57
CA GLY A 181 -20.61 5.23 17.22
C GLY A 181 -19.51 4.75 16.27
N ASP A 182 -19.58 3.47 15.89
CA ASP A 182 -18.64 2.82 14.98
C ASP A 182 -19.21 2.53 13.59
N LYS A 183 -20.44 2.98 13.32
CA LYS A 183 -21.09 2.74 12.03
C LYS A 183 -20.94 3.98 11.12
N PRO A 184 -20.43 3.83 9.90
CA PRO A 184 -20.47 4.90 8.91
C PRO A 184 -21.94 5.19 8.55
N VAL A 185 -22.34 6.47 8.51
CA VAL A 185 -23.74 6.86 8.26
C VAL A 185 -23.92 7.76 7.05
N ARG A 186 -22.95 8.60 6.73
CA ARG A 186 -22.96 9.47 5.54
C ARG A 186 -21.58 10.02 5.21
N ILE A 187 -21.44 10.58 4.03
CA ILE A 187 -20.22 11.27 3.63
C ILE A 187 -20.40 12.76 3.89
N GLU A 188 -19.55 13.31 4.75
CA GLU A 188 -19.53 14.74 5.06
C GLU A 188 -18.84 15.56 3.97
N ALA A 189 -17.70 15.07 3.44
CA ALA A 189 -16.95 15.79 2.42
C ALA A 189 -16.17 14.87 1.49
N ILE A 190 -16.08 15.28 0.22
CA ILE A 190 -15.21 14.69 -0.79
C ILE A 190 -14.36 15.80 -1.39
N VAL A 191 -13.03 15.60 -1.41
CA VAL A 191 -12.10 16.50 -2.08
C VAL A 191 -11.40 15.73 -3.20
N VAL A 192 -11.41 16.28 -4.41
CA VAL A 192 -10.69 15.73 -5.57
C VAL A 192 -9.83 16.84 -6.15
N SER A 193 -8.52 16.62 -6.17
CA SER A 193 -7.58 17.50 -6.86
C SER A 193 -6.96 16.72 -8.02
N SER A 194 -7.11 17.22 -9.24
CA SER A 194 -6.56 16.56 -10.43
C SER A 194 -5.84 17.56 -11.32
N GLN A 195 -4.62 17.21 -11.70
CA GLN A 195 -3.86 17.95 -12.69
C GLN A 195 -4.59 17.90 -14.05
N HIS A 196 -4.57 19.02 -14.79
CA HIS A 196 -5.32 19.17 -16.03
C HIS A 196 -4.59 20.03 -17.06
N SER A 197 -5.04 20.01 -18.32
CA SER A 197 -4.54 20.89 -19.36
C SER A 197 -4.98 22.35 -19.12
N ALA A 198 -4.20 23.28 -19.65
CA ALA A 198 -4.39 24.73 -19.40
C ALA A 198 -5.63 25.33 -20.07
N ASP A 199 -6.17 24.64 -21.06
CA ASP A 199 -7.22 25.07 -21.98
C ASP A 199 -8.64 24.63 -21.60
N VAL A 200 -8.80 24.01 -20.43
CA VAL A 200 -10.10 23.57 -19.90
C VAL A 200 -10.55 24.47 -18.75
N SER A 201 -11.87 24.77 -18.68
CA SER A 201 -12.43 25.58 -17.60
C SER A 201 -12.61 24.77 -16.31
N LEU A 202 -12.50 25.44 -15.16
CA LEU A 202 -12.70 24.79 -13.86
C LEU A 202 -14.13 24.30 -13.66
N ASP A 203 -15.13 25.00 -14.21
CA ASP A 203 -16.54 24.59 -14.14
C ASP A 203 -16.77 23.27 -14.88
N LEU A 204 -16.16 23.11 -16.06
CA LEU A 204 -16.23 21.84 -16.80
C LEU A 204 -15.54 20.72 -16.03
N ILE A 205 -14.33 20.95 -15.51
CA ILE A 205 -13.62 19.96 -14.69
C ILE A 205 -14.47 19.55 -13.50
N ARG A 206 -15.08 20.51 -12.79
CA ARG A 206 -15.93 20.24 -11.63
C ARG A 206 -17.11 19.36 -12.01
N LYS A 207 -17.83 19.72 -13.07
CA LYS A 207 -18.98 18.95 -13.56
C LYS A 207 -18.56 17.53 -13.93
N ASP A 208 -17.57 17.40 -14.78
CA ASP A 208 -17.13 16.10 -15.31
C ASP A 208 -16.58 15.16 -14.23
N VAL A 209 -15.82 15.69 -13.24
CA VAL A 209 -15.32 14.91 -12.12
C VAL A 209 -16.47 14.44 -11.22
N ILE A 210 -17.46 15.28 -10.96
CA ILE A 210 -18.64 14.85 -10.20
C ILE A 210 -19.35 13.72 -10.94
N GLU A 211 -19.69 13.91 -12.21
CA GLU A 211 -20.50 12.97 -13.01
C GLU A 211 -19.76 11.66 -13.33
N ASN A 212 -18.45 11.71 -13.63
CA ASN A 212 -17.71 10.56 -14.15
C ASN A 212 -16.79 9.90 -13.14
N VAL A 213 -16.46 10.57 -12.03
CA VAL A 213 -15.55 10.03 -11.00
C VAL A 213 -16.28 9.82 -9.69
N ILE A 214 -16.96 10.84 -9.14
CA ILE A 214 -17.53 10.77 -7.79
C ILE A 214 -18.81 9.91 -7.79
N MET A 215 -19.79 10.28 -8.60
CA MET A 215 -21.10 9.61 -8.60
C MET A 215 -21.07 8.12 -8.96
N PRO A 216 -20.18 7.62 -9.85
CA PRO A 216 -20.07 6.19 -10.12
C PRO A 216 -19.43 5.36 -9.00
N ILE A 217 -18.74 5.99 -8.05
CA ILE A 217 -17.95 5.30 -7.00
C ILE A 217 -18.63 5.35 -5.65
N VAL A 218 -19.23 6.50 -5.32
CA VAL A 218 -19.79 6.73 -3.98
C VAL A 218 -21.23 6.21 -3.93
N PRO A 219 -21.58 5.39 -2.91
CA PRO A 219 -22.96 4.92 -2.75
C PRO A 219 -23.95 6.10 -2.61
N ASN A 220 -25.03 6.06 -3.37
CA ASN A 220 -26.01 7.16 -3.42
C ASN A 220 -26.72 7.40 -2.08
N ASP A 221 -26.87 6.37 -1.26
CA ASP A 221 -27.48 6.42 0.08
C ASP A 221 -26.57 7.06 1.13
N MET A 222 -25.30 7.28 0.79
CA MET A 222 -24.33 7.94 1.66
C MET A 222 -24.07 9.41 1.31
N ILE A 223 -24.66 9.92 0.22
CA ILE A 223 -24.59 11.33 -0.20
C ILE A 223 -25.95 11.98 0.04
N ASP A 224 -25.95 13.19 0.60
CA ASP A 224 -27.13 14.04 0.79
C ASP A 224 -26.84 15.49 0.37
N ASP A 225 -27.84 16.37 0.56
CA ASP A 225 -27.74 17.78 0.19
C ASP A 225 -26.69 18.56 1.01
N ASP A 226 -26.30 18.03 2.18
CA ASP A 226 -25.28 18.63 3.06
C ASP A 226 -23.87 18.14 2.73
N THR A 227 -23.71 17.13 1.87
CA THR A 227 -22.40 16.61 1.46
C THR A 227 -21.61 17.63 0.67
N LYS A 228 -20.42 17.97 1.16
CA LYS A 228 -19.55 18.99 0.56
C LYS A 228 -18.64 18.36 -0.49
N ILE A 229 -18.74 18.81 -1.74
CA ILE A 229 -17.89 18.33 -2.84
C ILE A 229 -16.97 19.45 -3.32
N TYR A 230 -15.66 19.23 -3.17
CA TYR A 230 -14.60 20.14 -3.58
C TYR A 230 -13.79 19.52 -4.73
N VAL A 231 -13.81 20.16 -5.90
CA VAL A 231 -12.98 19.77 -7.05
C VAL A 231 -12.03 20.91 -7.37
N ASN A 232 -10.73 20.65 -7.32
CA ASN A 232 -9.67 21.66 -7.49
C ASN A 232 -9.93 22.96 -6.70
N PRO A 233 -10.13 22.90 -5.36
CA PRO A 233 -10.58 24.05 -4.58
C PRO A 233 -9.59 25.23 -4.59
N THR A 234 -8.31 24.96 -4.87
CA THR A 234 -7.28 26.02 -5.05
C THR A 234 -7.31 26.66 -6.42
N GLY A 235 -8.17 26.17 -7.33
CA GLY A 235 -8.28 26.63 -8.69
C GLY A 235 -7.43 25.85 -9.69
N ARG A 236 -6.60 26.54 -10.47
CA ARG A 236 -5.82 25.94 -11.56
C ARG A 236 -4.75 24.99 -11.05
N PHE A 237 -4.76 23.74 -11.56
CA PHE A 237 -3.73 22.73 -11.28
C PHE A 237 -3.14 22.17 -12.60
N VAL A 238 -2.34 23.00 -13.27
CA VAL A 238 -1.68 22.65 -14.54
C VAL A 238 -0.26 22.14 -14.34
N ILE A 239 0.49 22.74 -13.43
CA ILE A 239 1.82 22.28 -13.04
C ILE A 239 1.62 21.27 -11.92
N GLY A 240 2.08 20.05 -12.14
CA GLY A 240 1.97 18.92 -11.18
C GLY A 240 2.98 17.83 -11.53
N GLY A 241 2.86 16.70 -10.85
CA GLY A 241 3.84 15.64 -10.95
C GLY A 241 5.21 16.08 -10.45
N PRO A 242 6.31 15.47 -10.90
CA PRO A 242 7.68 15.79 -10.46
C PRO A 242 8.13 17.23 -10.71
N CYS A 243 7.42 17.97 -11.57
CA CYS A 243 7.67 19.40 -11.77
C CYS A 243 7.00 20.29 -10.72
N GLY A 244 5.94 19.80 -10.10
CA GLY A 244 5.24 20.51 -9.03
C GLY A 244 5.80 20.22 -7.65
N ASP A 245 6.18 18.98 -7.40
CA ASP A 245 6.68 18.50 -6.11
C ASP A 245 7.64 17.32 -6.30
N THR A 246 8.62 17.20 -5.42
CA THR A 246 9.57 16.09 -5.39
C THR A 246 8.93 14.86 -4.79
N GLY A 247 9.16 13.68 -5.37
CA GLY A 247 8.73 12.38 -4.85
C GLY A 247 9.88 11.54 -4.30
N LEU A 248 9.54 10.66 -3.36
CA LEU A 248 10.46 9.69 -2.79
C LEU A 248 9.71 8.40 -2.42
N THR A 249 10.34 7.24 -2.64
CA THR A 249 9.83 5.95 -2.20
C THR A 249 9.53 5.95 -0.71
N GLY A 250 8.35 5.40 -0.32
CA GLY A 250 7.99 5.23 1.08
C GLY A 250 7.48 6.48 1.79
N ARG A 251 7.05 7.51 1.06
CA ARG A 251 6.44 8.72 1.64
C ARG A 251 4.92 8.72 1.65
N LYS A 252 4.28 7.63 1.23
CA LYS A 252 2.82 7.47 1.24
C LYS A 252 2.37 6.25 2.04
N ILE A 253 3.08 5.94 3.13
CA ILE A 253 2.89 4.73 3.93
C ILE A 253 1.48 4.61 4.54
N ILE A 254 0.82 5.72 4.84
CA ILE A 254 -0.54 5.75 5.37
C ILE A 254 -1.56 5.49 4.24
N VAL A 255 -1.31 6.01 3.04
CA VAL A 255 -2.08 5.69 1.82
C VAL A 255 -1.91 4.22 1.44
N ASP A 256 -0.73 3.66 1.62
CA ASP A 256 -0.43 2.26 1.30
C ASP A 256 -1.16 1.27 2.22
N THR A 257 -1.61 1.72 3.38
CA THR A 257 -2.19 0.88 4.43
C THR A 257 -3.67 1.22 4.71
N TYR A 258 -3.98 1.87 5.80
CA TYR A 258 -5.37 1.99 6.29
C TYR A 258 -5.87 3.44 6.38
N GLY A 259 -5.18 4.41 5.73
CA GLY A 259 -5.61 5.82 5.69
C GLY A 259 -5.66 6.50 7.05
N GLY A 260 -4.86 6.04 8.01
CA GLY A 260 -4.81 6.57 9.38
C GLY A 260 -5.79 5.91 10.36
N TYR A 261 -6.57 4.93 9.93
CA TYR A 261 -7.55 4.24 10.77
C TYR A 261 -6.89 3.27 11.76
N SER A 262 -5.78 2.67 11.37
CA SER A 262 -4.93 1.80 12.19
C SER A 262 -3.61 2.48 12.54
N ARG A 263 -2.94 1.98 13.58
CA ARG A 263 -1.54 2.32 13.86
C ARG A 263 -0.64 1.91 12.70
N HIS A 264 0.57 2.47 12.65
CA HIS A 264 1.58 2.14 11.64
C HIS A 264 2.95 2.05 12.29
N GLY A 265 3.74 1.06 11.90
CA GLY A 265 5.10 0.87 12.45
C GLY A 265 6.16 1.81 11.89
N GLY A 266 5.86 2.52 10.81
CA GLY A 266 6.78 3.47 10.15
C GLY A 266 7.53 2.91 8.96
N GLY A 267 7.59 1.58 8.77
CA GLY A 267 8.30 0.94 7.66
C GLY A 267 7.57 1.11 6.32
N ALA A 268 8.30 1.52 5.28
CA ALA A 268 7.81 1.54 3.91
C ALA A 268 7.86 0.14 3.28
N PHE A 269 7.00 -0.11 2.28
CA PHE A 269 6.90 -1.40 1.60
C PHE A 269 7.67 -1.43 0.27
N SER A 270 7.39 -0.46 -0.60
CA SER A 270 7.92 -0.44 -1.97
C SER A 270 9.44 -0.47 -2.02
N GLY A 271 9.98 -1.23 -2.98
CA GLY A 271 11.41 -1.41 -3.16
C GLY A 271 12.08 -2.44 -2.23
N LYS A 272 11.34 -3.03 -1.29
CA LYS A 272 11.85 -4.03 -0.34
C LYS A 272 11.46 -5.45 -0.77
N ASP A 273 12.44 -6.35 -0.86
CA ASP A 273 12.17 -7.77 -1.04
C ASP A 273 11.52 -8.40 0.21
N PRO A 274 10.90 -9.60 0.11
CA PRO A 274 10.09 -10.15 1.20
C PRO A 274 10.87 -10.57 2.45
N THR A 275 12.18 -10.53 2.45
CA THR A 275 12.97 -10.77 3.67
C THR A 275 12.93 -9.60 4.64
N LYS A 276 12.53 -8.41 4.16
CA LYS A 276 12.29 -7.24 4.99
C LYS A 276 10.92 -7.36 5.65
N VAL A 277 10.92 -7.54 6.96
CA VAL A 277 9.71 -7.74 7.78
C VAL A 277 8.76 -6.55 7.74
N ASP A 278 9.24 -5.34 7.52
CA ASP A 278 8.39 -4.18 7.28
C ASP A 278 7.29 -4.48 6.25
N ARG A 279 7.64 -5.19 5.18
CA ARG A 279 6.72 -5.57 4.13
C ARG A 279 6.02 -6.89 4.41
N SER A 280 6.75 -7.97 4.56
CA SER A 280 6.19 -9.32 4.67
C SER A 280 5.35 -9.52 5.94
N ALA A 281 5.80 -9.02 7.08
CA ALA A 281 5.04 -9.14 8.32
C ALA A 281 3.83 -8.20 8.38
N SER A 282 3.86 -7.04 7.72
CA SER A 282 2.66 -6.20 7.57
C SER A 282 1.59 -6.91 6.75
N TYR A 283 1.96 -7.64 5.70
CA TYR A 283 1.03 -8.47 4.95
C TYR A 283 0.50 -9.64 5.78
N ALA A 284 1.36 -10.29 6.57
CA ALA A 284 0.93 -11.35 7.49
C ALA A 284 -0.02 -10.82 8.58
N ALA A 285 0.26 -9.65 9.15
CA ALA A 285 -0.62 -9.00 10.11
C ALA A 285 -1.99 -8.66 9.50
N ARG A 286 -2.02 -8.15 8.25
CA ARG A 286 -3.28 -7.95 7.50
C ARG A 286 -4.03 -9.26 7.32
N TYR A 287 -3.38 -10.32 6.90
CA TYR A 287 -3.99 -11.63 6.72
C TYR A 287 -4.65 -12.14 8.00
N VAL A 288 -3.96 -12.04 9.14
CA VAL A 288 -4.51 -12.46 10.44
C VAL A 288 -5.72 -11.61 10.82
N ALA A 289 -5.59 -10.28 10.80
CA ALA A 289 -6.68 -9.36 11.13
C ALA A 289 -7.90 -9.58 10.22
N LYS A 290 -7.68 -9.75 8.91
CA LYS A 290 -8.77 -9.99 7.95
C LYS A 290 -9.50 -11.31 8.23
N ASN A 291 -8.79 -12.38 8.53
CA ASN A 291 -9.40 -13.67 8.86
C ASN A 291 -10.17 -13.66 10.18
N ILE A 292 -9.70 -12.92 11.19
CA ILE A 292 -10.41 -12.73 12.45
C ILE A 292 -11.76 -12.03 12.20
N VAL A 293 -11.78 -10.94 11.44
CA VAL A 293 -13.03 -10.23 11.13
C VAL A 293 -13.92 -11.05 10.20
N ALA A 294 -13.36 -11.69 9.18
CA ALA A 294 -14.10 -12.55 8.25
C ALA A 294 -14.77 -13.76 8.94
N SER A 295 -14.19 -14.27 10.03
CA SER A 295 -14.79 -15.36 10.83
C SER A 295 -16.02 -14.93 11.62
N GLY A 296 -16.22 -13.62 11.79
CA GLY A 296 -17.32 -13.07 12.58
C GLY A 296 -17.07 -13.05 14.09
N VAL A 297 -15.88 -13.43 14.58
CA VAL A 297 -15.57 -13.39 16.03
C VAL A 297 -15.36 -11.97 16.54
N ALA A 298 -15.05 -11.01 15.65
CA ALA A 298 -14.95 -9.57 15.96
C ALA A 298 -15.37 -8.73 14.76
N ASP A 299 -15.85 -7.51 15.00
CA ASP A 299 -16.19 -6.55 13.94
C ASP A 299 -15.00 -5.72 13.49
N LYS A 300 -13.96 -5.61 14.34
CA LYS A 300 -12.68 -4.92 14.09
C LYS A 300 -11.55 -5.73 14.70
N CYS A 301 -10.41 -5.69 14.06
CA CYS A 301 -9.20 -6.31 14.59
C CYS A 301 -7.96 -5.56 14.11
N GLU A 302 -7.08 -5.22 15.04
CA GLU A 302 -5.71 -4.78 14.78
C GLU A 302 -4.74 -5.82 15.31
N VAL A 303 -3.74 -6.17 14.53
CA VAL A 303 -2.67 -7.10 14.91
C VAL A 303 -1.35 -6.36 14.84
N GLN A 304 -0.60 -6.35 15.95
CA GLN A 304 0.79 -5.89 15.98
C GLN A 304 1.73 -7.08 16.03
N ILE A 305 2.78 -7.06 15.23
CA ILE A 305 3.87 -8.03 15.27
C ILE A 305 5.18 -7.25 15.44
N ALA A 306 6.05 -7.67 16.36
CA ALA A 306 7.34 -7.04 16.55
C ALA A 306 8.49 -8.07 16.43
N TYR A 307 9.61 -7.64 15.84
CA TYR A 307 10.79 -8.46 15.65
C TYR A 307 12.04 -7.79 16.21
N ALA A 308 13.03 -8.62 16.56
CA ALA A 308 14.40 -8.22 16.77
C ALA A 308 15.25 -8.69 15.56
N ILE A 309 16.21 -7.86 15.14
CA ILE A 309 17.11 -8.23 14.04
C ILE A 309 17.82 -9.56 14.31
N GLY A 310 17.87 -10.43 13.32
CA GLY A 310 18.54 -11.74 13.42
C GLY A 310 17.79 -12.81 14.23
N VAL A 311 16.59 -12.50 14.76
CA VAL A 311 15.71 -13.44 15.48
C VAL A 311 14.56 -13.83 14.56
N ALA A 312 14.26 -15.13 14.44
CA ALA A 312 13.21 -15.60 13.55
C ALA A 312 11.81 -15.45 14.17
N ARG A 313 11.66 -15.76 15.45
CA ARG A 313 10.37 -15.65 16.11
C ARG A 313 10.05 -14.20 16.47
N PRO A 314 8.79 -13.75 16.31
CA PRO A 314 8.38 -12.46 16.83
C PRO A 314 8.64 -12.34 18.33
N VAL A 315 9.13 -11.18 18.77
CA VAL A 315 9.31 -10.89 20.20
C VAL A 315 7.99 -10.57 20.89
N SER A 316 6.99 -10.13 20.13
CA SER A 316 5.61 -9.97 20.61
C SER A 316 4.59 -10.01 19.46
N VAL A 317 3.40 -10.52 19.80
CA VAL A 317 2.21 -10.46 18.93
C VAL A 317 1.05 -9.98 19.82
N LEU A 318 0.41 -8.87 19.40
CA LEU A 318 -0.76 -8.32 20.07
C LEU A 318 -1.96 -8.39 19.13
N VAL A 319 -3.10 -8.83 19.64
CA VAL A 319 -4.40 -8.76 18.97
C VAL A 319 -5.30 -7.83 19.78
N ASP A 320 -5.86 -6.81 19.13
CA ASP A 320 -6.77 -5.82 19.73
C ASP A 320 -8.05 -5.78 18.88
N THR A 321 -9.17 -6.13 19.47
CA THR A 321 -10.48 -6.13 18.80
C THR A 321 -11.30 -4.88 19.12
N PHE A 322 -10.74 -3.92 19.82
CA PHE A 322 -11.41 -2.68 20.24
C PHE A 322 -12.73 -2.91 20.99
N GLY A 323 -12.80 -3.99 21.75
CA GLY A 323 -14.01 -4.41 22.49
C GLY A 323 -15.16 -4.92 21.62
N THR A 324 -14.90 -5.26 20.34
CA THR A 324 -15.92 -5.82 19.42
C THR A 324 -15.91 -7.35 19.38
N ALA A 325 -15.00 -7.99 20.10
CA ALA A 325 -14.94 -9.46 20.18
C ALA A 325 -16.22 -10.05 20.78
N LYS A 326 -16.68 -11.14 20.19
CA LYS A 326 -17.81 -11.96 20.69
C LYS A 326 -17.35 -13.08 21.61
N VAL A 327 -16.06 -13.26 21.73
CA VAL A 327 -15.37 -14.23 22.57
C VAL A 327 -14.25 -13.54 23.33
N ASP A 328 -13.63 -14.24 24.28
CA ASP A 328 -12.49 -13.73 25.02
C ASP A 328 -11.31 -13.43 24.06
N GLU A 329 -10.76 -12.22 24.12
CA GLU A 329 -9.62 -11.81 23.27
C GLU A 329 -8.37 -12.68 23.50
N GLU A 330 -8.16 -13.18 24.72
CA GLU A 330 -7.06 -14.10 25.02
C GLU A 330 -7.14 -15.36 24.18
N LYS A 331 -8.34 -15.90 23.95
CA LYS A 331 -8.55 -17.07 23.08
C LYS A 331 -8.24 -16.78 21.63
N ILE A 332 -8.53 -15.57 21.16
CA ILE A 332 -8.16 -15.16 19.79
C ILE A 332 -6.64 -15.08 19.67
N ALA A 333 -5.97 -14.47 20.64
CA ALA A 333 -4.51 -14.37 20.66
C ALA A 333 -3.85 -15.76 20.75
N GLU A 334 -4.34 -16.65 21.59
CA GLU A 334 -3.89 -18.05 21.68
C GLU A 334 -4.09 -18.81 20.37
N PHE A 335 -5.25 -18.63 19.72
CA PHE A 335 -5.48 -19.23 18.41
C PHE A 335 -4.43 -18.77 17.39
N VAL A 336 -4.15 -17.47 17.31
CA VAL A 336 -3.14 -16.91 16.39
C VAL A 336 -1.78 -17.52 16.70
N ALA A 337 -1.36 -17.52 17.97
CA ALA A 337 -0.06 -18.05 18.38
C ALA A 337 0.13 -19.55 18.02
N ASN A 338 -0.95 -20.34 18.09
CA ASN A 338 -0.89 -21.78 17.86
C ASN A 338 -1.08 -22.17 16.38
N ASN A 339 -1.68 -21.33 15.56
CA ASN A 339 -2.10 -21.68 14.20
C ASN A 339 -1.44 -20.87 13.08
N VAL A 340 -0.74 -19.78 13.41
CA VAL A 340 -0.11 -18.91 12.40
C VAL A 340 1.38 -18.80 12.70
N ASP A 341 2.19 -19.35 11.80
CA ASP A 341 3.63 -19.21 11.88
C ASP A 341 4.05 -17.85 11.30
N LEU A 342 4.49 -16.96 12.19
CA LEU A 342 4.88 -15.58 11.86
C LEU A 342 6.39 -15.41 11.70
N ARG A 343 7.17 -16.51 11.59
CA ARG A 343 8.58 -16.40 11.22
C ARG A 343 8.72 -15.89 9.78
N PRO A 344 9.72 -15.06 9.46
CA PRO A 344 9.88 -14.49 8.12
C PRO A 344 9.90 -15.54 7.00
N SER A 345 10.62 -16.65 7.20
CA SER A 345 10.68 -17.77 6.24
C SER A 345 9.30 -18.42 6.00
N ALA A 346 8.52 -18.61 7.06
CA ALA A 346 7.19 -19.18 6.98
C ALA A 346 6.21 -18.25 6.27
N ILE A 347 6.25 -16.94 6.54
CA ILE A 347 5.44 -15.92 5.84
C ILE A 347 5.77 -15.93 4.34
N ILE A 348 7.05 -15.88 3.98
CA ILE A 348 7.51 -15.89 2.59
C ILE A 348 7.00 -17.13 1.87
N SER A 349 7.13 -18.30 2.49
CA SER A 349 6.68 -19.58 1.92
C SER A 349 5.15 -19.64 1.81
N LYS A 350 4.42 -19.28 2.88
CA LYS A 350 2.94 -19.33 2.90
C LYS A 350 2.32 -18.47 1.82
N PHE A 351 2.85 -17.29 1.60
CA PHE A 351 2.30 -16.33 0.64
C PHE A 351 3.01 -16.36 -0.72
N ASP A 352 4.00 -17.24 -0.90
CA ASP A 352 4.81 -17.32 -2.13
C ASP A 352 5.30 -15.93 -2.57
N LEU A 353 5.93 -15.21 -1.63
CA LEU A 353 6.33 -13.81 -1.79
C LEU A 353 7.56 -13.59 -2.68
N ARG A 354 8.20 -14.64 -3.20
CA ARG A 354 9.33 -14.51 -4.13
C ARG A 354 8.89 -14.32 -5.58
N ARG A 355 7.57 -14.22 -5.82
CA ARG A 355 6.98 -13.91 -7.14
C ARG A 355 7.02 -12.41 -7.43
N PRO A 356 7.05 -12.00 -8.71
CA PRO A 356 6.97 -10.60 -9.11
C PRO A 356 5.51 -10.09 -9.03
N ILE A 357 5.05 -9.73 -7.82
CA ILE A 357 3.67 -9.32 -7.51
C ILE A 357 3.58 -7.93 -6.88
N TYR A 358 4.67 -7.18 -6.84
CA TYR A 358 4.78 -5.98 -6.01
C TYR A 358 4.38 -4.69 -6.73
N ARG A 359 4.76 -4.51 -7.99
CA ARG A 359 4.40 -3.31 -8.74
C ARG A 359 2.89 -3.05 -8.81
N GLN A 360 2.08 -4.10 -8.91
CA GLN A 360 0.62 -3.97 -9.01
C GLN A 360 -0.03 -3.38 -7.76
N VAL A 361 0.63 -3.44 -6.60
CA VAL A 361 0.15 -2.89 -5.33
C VAL A 361 0.79 -1.55 -4.96
N ALA A 362 1.79 -1.09 -5.70
CA ALA A 362 2.50 0.15 -5.44
C ALA A 362 1.66 1.43 -5.59
N ALA A 363 0.43 1.32 -6.10
CA ALA A 363 -0.56 2.40 -6.15
C ALA A 363 -1.93 1.89 -5.74
N TYR A 364 -2.73 2.76 -5.13
CA TYR A 364 -4.11 2.49 -4.67
C TYR A 364 -4.21 1.50 -3.50
N GLY A 365 -3.17 1.41 -2.66
CA GLY A 365 -3.10 0.58 -1.46
C GLY A 365 -2.54 -0.82 -1.70
N HIS A 366 -1.82 -1.33 -0.69
CA HIS A 366 -1.27 -2.68 -0.65
C HIS A 366 -2.26 -3.71 -0.09
N VAL A 367 -3.33 -3.24 0.53
CA VAL A 367 -4.36 -4.05 1.20
C VAL A 367 -5.76 -3.66 0.73
N GLY A 368 -6.73 -4.57 0.93
CA GLY A 368 -8.11 -4.34 0.47
C GLY A 368 -8.28 -4.40 -1.06
N ARG A 369 -7.38 -5.11 -1.75
CA ARG A 369 -7.32 -5.18 -3.21
C ARG A 369 -7.89 -6.50 -3.72
N GLU A 370 -9.21 -6.63 -3.69
CA GLU A 370 -9.90 -7.82 -4.21
C GLU A 370 -9.92 -7.91 -5.75
N ASP A 371 -9.49 -6.85 -6.42
CA ASP A 371 -9.24 -6.82 -7.86
C ASP A 371 -7.95 -7.56 -8.27
N LEU A 372 -7.13 -7.98 -7.30
CA LEU A 372 -5.85 -8.66 -7.48
C LEU A 372 -5.84 -10.00 -6.71
N ASP A 373 -5.14 -11.01 -7.23
CA ASP A 373 -4.91 -12.27 -6.51
C ASP A 373 -3.74 -12.13 -5.52
N LEU A 374 -4.03 -11.53 -4.36
CA LEU A 374 -3.06 -11.30 -3.30
C LEU A 374 -3.20 -12.34 -2.18
N PRO A 375 -2.13 -13.09 -1.85
CA PRO A 375 -2.20 -14.13 -0.83
C PRO A 375 -2.62 -13.63 0.57
N TRP A 376 -2.23 -12.41 0.94
CA TRP A 376 -2.56 -11.81 2.22
C TRP A 376 -4.00 -11.26 2.34
N GLU A 377 -4.75 -11.26 1.23
CA GLU A 377 -6.16 -10.91 1.23
C GLU A 377 -7.09 -12.14 1.32
N LYS A 378 -6.54 -13.37 1.33
CA LYS A 378 -7.33 -14.60 1.44
C LYS A 378 -7.91 -14.77 2.84
N THR A 379 -9.12 -15.34 2.91
CA THR A 379 -9.87 -15.59 4.15
C THR A 379 -10.00 -17.09 4.44
N ASP A 380 -9.04 -17.88 4.01
CA ASP A 380 -9.00 -19.35 4.14
C ASP A 380 -8.91 -19.84 5.58
N LEU A 381 -8.45 -19.00 6.52
CA LEU A 381 -8.38 -19.33 7.94
C LEU A 381 -9.68 -19.00 8.69
N ALA A 382 -10.56 -18.17 8.13
CA ALA A 382 -11.78 -17.69 8.80
C ALA A 382 -12.72 -18.80 9.27
N GLY A 383 -12.93 -19.83 8.43
CA GLY A 383 -13.76 -20.99 8.79
C GLY A 383 -13.22 -21.77 9.99
N LYS A 384 -11.89 -21.93 10.07
CA LYS A 384 -11.24 -22.58 11.22
C LYS A 384 -11.41 -21.76 12.49
N ILE A 385 -11.19 -20.44 12.42
CA ILE A 385 -11.39 -19.50 13.54
C ILE A 385 -12.83 -19.60 14.06
N ALA A 386 -13.84 -19.52 13.17
CA ALA A 386 -15.23 -19.61 13.56
C ALA A 386 -15.56 -20.95 14.26
N ASN A 387 -15.09 -22.07 13.72
CA ASN A 387 -15.39 -23.40 14.26
C ASN A 387 -14.74 -23.65 15.63
N GLU A 388 -13.58 -23.05 15.92
CA GLU A 388 -12.87 -23.29 17.17
C GLU A 388 -13.24 -22.27 18.27
N LEU A 389 -13.70 -21.07 17.88
CA LEU A 389 -13.92 -19.99 18.84
C LEU A 389 -15.39 -19.60 19.06
N LEU A 390 -16.30 -19.80 18.07
CA LEU A 390 -17.74 -19.54 18.18
C LEU A 390 -18.51 -20.81 18.50
#